data_096f8ac5d0be1207b19e95d496f18fc0
#
_entry.id   096f8ac5d0be1207b19e95d496f18fc0
#
_cell.length_a   1.000
_cell.length_b   1.000
_cell.length_c   1.000
_cell.angle_alpha   90.00
_cell.angle_beta   90.00
_cell.angle_gamma   90.00
#
_symmetry.space_group_name_H-M   'P 1'
#
loop_
_entity.id
_entity.type
_entity.pdbx_description
1 polymer ?
#
loop_
_entity_poly.entity_id
_entity_poly.type
_entity_poly.pdbx_seq_one_letter_code
_entity_poly.pdbx_strand_id
1 'polypeptide(L)'
;MVKQVVRIFAIGLAALLAILAADARRKPKVQPKIKVSCVGNSITYGMRLEDREHESYPVRLQEMLGDRYEVGNFGKSGATLLRHGHRPYFEQEEFRQAMDFAGDIVVIHLGINDTDPRNWPHLQDEFVGDYLALIDSLRS
;
A
#
# COMPACT_ATOMS: atom_id res chain seq x y z
N MET A 1 4.21 38.16 55.00
CA MET A 1 4.11 38.33 53.51
C MET A 1 5.06 37.39 52.77
N VAL A 2 6.32 37.27 53.08
CA VAL A 2 7.31 36.43 52.32
C VAL A 2 6.96 34.95 52.26
N LYS A 3 6.47 34.35 53.37
CA LYS A 3 6.07 32.90 53.40
C LYS A 3 4.90 32.53 52.44
N GLN A 4 3.99 33.47 52.19
CA GLN A 4 2.86 33.25 51.28
C GLN A 4 3.30 33.34 49.81
N VAL A 5 4.23 34.26 49.47
CA VAL A 5 4.77 34.41 48.13
C VAL A 5 5.54 33.14 47.72
N VAL A 6 6.38 32.60 48.62
CA VAL A 6 7.16 31.38 48.37
C VAL A 6 6.23 30.16 48.17
N ARG A 7 5.11 30.06 48.84
CA ARG A 7 4.11 28.96 48.64
C ARG A 7 3.42 29.05 47.28
N ILE A 8 3.09 30.26 46.82
CA ILE A 8 2.47 30.46 45.50
C ILE A 8 3.43 30.09 44.36
N PHE A 9 4.71 30.49 44.46
CA PHE A 9 5.75 30.13 43.50
C PHE A 9 6.01 28.62 43.48
N ALA A 10 6.02 27.93 44.63
CA ALA A 10 6.24 26.49 44.70
C ALA A 10 5.08 25.70 44.12
N ILE A 11 3.82 26.13 44.30
CA ILE A 11 2.65 25.51 43.69
C ILE A 11 2.62 25.71 42.17
N GLY A 12 2.95 26.91 41.70
CA GLY A 12 3.02 27.19 40.27
C GLY A 12 4.12 26.38 39.54
N LEU A 13 5.28 26.23 40.15
CA LEU A 13 6.37 25.41 39.60
C LEU A 13 6.02 23.93 39.58
N ALA A 14 5.41 23.41 40.63
CA ALA A 14 4.94 21.99 40.68
C ALA A 14 3.86 21.70 39.65
N ALA A 15 2.91 22.62 39.43
CA ALA A 15 1.89 22.49 38.42
C ALA A 15 2.50 22.52 36.99
N LEU A 16 3.46 23.42 36.72
CA LEU A 16 4.15 23.48 35.45
C LEU A 16 4.94 22.20 35.16
N LEU A 17 5.69 21.70 36.15
CA LEU A 17 6.42 20.43 36.05
C LEU A 17 5.49 19.23 35.82
N ALA A 18 4.32 19.21 36.44
CA ALA A 18 3.31 18.16 36.22
C ALA A 18 2.73 18.20 34.81
N ILE A 19 2.49 19.41 34.26
CA ILE A 19 2.02 19.58 32.88
C ILE A 19 3.09 19.11 31.89
N LEU A 20 4.33 19.51 32.08
CA LEU A 20 5.44 19.09 31.22
C LEU A 20 5.68 17.57 31.29
N ALA A 21 5.55 16.97 32.49
CA ALA A 21 5.68 15.53 32.66
C ALA A 21 4.48 14.74 32.05
N ALA A 22 3.29 15.32 32.03
CA ALA A 22 2.12 14.74 31.39
C ALA A 22 2.24 14.77 29.85
N ASP A 23 2.80 15.86 29.30
CA ASP A 23 3.03 15.99 27.87
C ASP A 23 4.15 15.06 27.39
N ALA A 24 5.22 14.91 28.19
CA ALA A 24 6.30 13.95 27.90
C ALA A 24 5.85 12.46 27.96
N ARG A 25 4.75 12.16 28.66
CA ARG A 25 4.16 10.81 28.71
C ARG A 25 3.16 10.53 27.59
N ARG A 26 2.74 11.53 26.83
CA ARG A 26 1.90 11.32 25.64
C ARG A 26 2.74 10.60 24.58
N LYS A 27 2.53 9.28 24.46
CA LYS A 27 3.07 8.54 23.34
C LYS A 27 2.57 9.19 22.06
N PRO A 28 3.45 9.48 21.08
CA PRO A 28 3.00 10.01 19.80
C PRO A 28 1.93 9.06 19.24
N LYS A 29 0.78 9.60 18.85
CA LYS A 29 -0.28 8.84 18.21
C LYS A 29 0.24 8.42 16.84
N VAL A 30 0.71 7.16 16.72
CA VAL A 30 1.17 6.61 15.46
C VAL A 30 -0.02 6.63 14.50
N GLN A 31 0.06 7.47 13.48
CA GLN A 31 -0.94 7.51 12.42
C GLN A 31 -0.85 6.19 11.63
N PRO A 32 -1.96 5.54 11.27
CA PRO A 32 -1.92 4.38 10.40
C PRO A 32 -1.25 4.75 9.07
N LYS A 33 -0.46 3.84 8.53
CA LYS A 33 0.16 4.04 7.22
C LYS A 33 -0.89 3.98 6.13
N ILE A 34 -0.69 4.74 5.06
CA ILE A 34 -1.48 4.66 3.84
C ILE A 34 -0.93 3.50 3.02
N LYS A 35 -1.75 2.50 2.74
CA LYS A 35 -1.36 1.30 2.00
C LYS A 35 -1.50 1.50 0.50
N VAL A 36 -0.47 1.13 -0.25
CA VAL A 36 -0.46 1.20 -1.72
C VAL A 36 -0.27 -0.20 -2.28
N SER A 37 -1.28 -0.75 -2.95
CA SER A 37 -1.20 -2.04 -3.63
C SER A 37 -0.71 -1.85 -5.07
N CYS A 38 0.44 -2.42 -5.42
CA CYS A 38 0.91 -2.50 -6.80
C CYS A 38 0.51 -3.85 -7.39
N VAL A 39 -0.61 -3.87 -8.09
CA VAL A 39 -1.19 -5.04 -8.77
C VAL A 39 -0.71 -5.10 -10.21
N GLY A 40 -0.20 -6.25 -10.69
CA GLY A 40 0.27 -6.28 -12.07
C GLY A 40 0.91 -7.59 -12.52
N ASN A 41 1.58 -7.50 -13.64
CA ASN A 41 2.26 -8.61 -14.30
C ASN A 41 3.77 -8.65 -13.97
N SER A 42 4.58 -9.13 -14.91
CA SER A 42 6.03 -9.26 -14.78
C SER A 42 6.76 -7.94 -14.53
N ILE A 43 6.23 -6.82 -15.01
CA ILE A 43 6.82 -5.49 -14.79
C ILE A 43 6.67 -5.10 -13.32
N THR A 44 5.49 -5.30 -12.75
CA THR A 44 5.24 -5.07 -11.32
C THR A 44 6.04 -6.04 -10.46
N TYR A 45 6.10 -7.31 -10.85
CA TYR A 45 6.92 -8.32 -10.18
C TYR A 45 8.39 -7.92 -10.11
N GLY A 46 8.93 -7.23 -11.12
CA GLY A 46 10.36 -6.94 -11.26
C GLY A 46 11.12 -8.05 -11.99
N MET A 47 10.48 -8.68 -12.98
CA MET A 47 11.09 -9.75 -13.77
C MET A 47 12.33 -9.25 -14.53
N ARG A 48 13.42 -10.01 -14.49
CA ARG A 48 14.74 -9.73 -15.08
C ARG A 48 15.55 -8.64 -14.39
N LEU A 49 15.11 -8.10 -13.27
CA LEU A 49 15.97 -7.31 -12.40
C LEU A 49 16.94 -8.25 -11.67
N GLU A 50 18.19 -7.86 -11.51
CA GLU A 50 19.19 -8.63 -10.78
C GLU A 50 18.84 -8.69 -9.29
N ASP A 51 18.37 -7.57 -8.74
CA ASP A 51 17.93 -7.43 -7.36
C ASP A 51 16.51 -6.84 -7.27
N ARG A 52 15.50 -7.67 -7.60
CA ARG A 52 14.11 -7.22 -7.59
C ARG A 52 13.65 -6.68 -6.23
N GLU A 53 14.24 -7.15 -5.13
CA GLU A 53 13.87 -6.74 -3.77
C GLU A 53 14.29 -5.29 -3.48
N HIS A 54 15.23 -4.77 -4.25
CA HIS A 54 15.67 -3.38 -4.14
C HIS A 54 15.41 -2.54 -5.41
N GLU A 55 15.15 -3.16 -6.55
CA GLU A 55 15.08 -2.44 -7.83
C GLU A 55 13.68 -2.39 -8.46
N SER A 56 12.75 -3.26 -8.04
CA SER A 56 11.40 -3.24 -8.60
C SER A 56 10.69 -1.91 -8.31
N TYR A 57 9.84 -1.44 -9.24
CA TYR A 57 9.20 -0.14 -9.07
C TYR A 57 8.37 0.00 -7.80
N PRO A 58 7.70 -1.05 -7.24
CA PRO A 58 7.00 -0.90 -5.98
C PRO A 58 7.95 -0.59 -4.81
N VAL A 59 9.16 -1.17 -4.81
CA VAL A 59 10.18 -0.86 -3.80
C VAL A 59 10.68 0.57 -3.95
N ARG A 60 10.98 1.00 -5.17
CA ARG A 60 11.36 2.39 -5.43
C ARG A 60 10.25 3.38 -5.07
N LEU A 61 9.01 3.00 -5.31
CA LEU A 61 7.85 3.80 -4.88
C LEU A 61 7.79 3.92 -3.36
N GLN A 62 8.03 2.82 -2.62
CA GLN A 62 8.12 2.85 -1.14
C GLN A 62 9.20 3.82 -0.65
N GLU A 63 10.39 3.76 -1.25
CA GLU A 63 11.50 4.66 -0.90
C GLU A 63 11.12 6.14 -1.13
N MET A 64 10.46 6.44 -2.25
CA MET A 64 10.05 7.81 -2.60
C MET A 64 8.93 8.34 -1.72
N LEU A 65 7.99 7.50 -1.31
CA LEU A 65 6.84 7.87 -0.49
C LEU A 65 7.18 7.97 1.00
N GLY A 66 8.22 7.28 1.47
CA GLY A 66 8.69 7.29 2.84
C GLY A 66 7.78 6.55 3.83
N ASP A 67 8.04 6.74 5.12
CA ASP A 67 7.49 5.93 6.23
C ASP A 67 5.98 6.09 6.44
N ARG A 68 5.37 7.11 5.88
CA ARG A 68 3.92 7.33 5.97
C ARG A 68 3.12 6.33 5.12
N TYR A 69 3.78 5.71 4.16
CA TYR A 69 3.17 4.75 3.24
C TYR A 69 3.70 3.34 3.47
N GLU A 70 2.91 2.36 3.05
CA GLU A 70 3.27 0.96 2.99
C GLU A 70 2.91 0.43 1.61
N VAL A 71 3.92 0.10 0.80
CA VAL A 71 3.74 -0.34 -0.59
C VAL A 71 3.90 -1.84 -0.70
N GLY A 72 2.85 -2.53 -1.18
CA GLY A 72 2.86 -3.96 -1.47
C GLY A 72 3.09 -4.24 -2.95
N ASN A 73 3.93 -5.24 -3.25
CA ASN A 73 4.16 -5.74 -4.62
C ASN A 73 3.37 -7.03 -4.84
N PHE A 74 2.31 -6.94 -5.63
CA PHE A 74 1.43 -8.05 -6.00
C PHE A 74 1.52 -8.35 -7.50
N GLY A 75 2.73 -8.28 -8.04
CA GLY A 75 3.03 -8.60 -9.43
C GLY A 75 3.14 -10.09 -9.67
N LYS A 76 2.51 -10.59 -10.75
CA LYS A 76 2.61 -11.98 -11.24
C LYS A 76 3.06 -12.04 -12.67
N SER A 77 4.26 -12.59 -12.89
CA SER A 77 4.78 -12.73 -14.25
C SER A 77 3.86 -13.56 -15.14
N GLY A 78 3.56 -13.04 -16.33
CA GLY A 78 2.68 -13.71 -17.31
C GLY A 78 1.20 -13.57 -17.04
N ALA A 79 0.77 -12.92 -15.95
CA ALA A 79 -0.64 -12.79 -15.62
C ALA A 79 -1.40 -11.93 -16.64
N THR A 80 -2.60 -12.38 -16.99
CA THR A 80 -3.58 -11.67 -17.82
C THR A 80 -4.63 -10.98 -16.95
N LEU A 81 -5.18 -9.89 -17.45
CA LEU A 81 -6.36 -9.26 -16.89
C LEU A 81 -7.61 -10.10 -17.17
N LEU A 82 -7.72 -10.59 -18.43
CA LEU A 82 -8.81 -11.43 -18.88
C LEU A 82 -8.95 -12.67 -18.00
N ARG A 83 -10.17 -12.88 -17.48
CA ARG A 83 -10.50 -14.02 -16.61
C ARG A 83 -10.44 -15.37 -17.30
N HIS A 84 -10.71 -15.38 -18.60
CA HIS A 84 -10.58 -16.57 -19.45
C HIS A 84 -9.26 -16.60 -20.22
N GLY A 85 -8.35 -15.70 -19.94
CA GLY A 85 -7.02 -15.69 -20.53
C GLY A 85 -6.19 -16.90 -20.09
N HIS A 86 -5.04 -17.10 -20.75
CA HIS A 86 -4.20 -18.27 -20.47
C HIS A 86 -3.55 -18.30 -19.07
N ARG A 87 -3.58 -17.17 -18.33
CA ARG A 87 -3.10 -17.07 -16.95
C ARG A 87 -3.80 -15.95 -16.18
N PRO A 88 -5.06 -16.13 -15.80
CA PRO A 88 -5.86 -15.09 -15.17
C PRO A 88 -5.23 -14.60 -13.85
N TYR A 89 -5.12 -13.29 -13.68
CA TYR A 89 -4.63 -12.70 -12.43
C TYR A 89 -5.56 -13.02 -11.26
N PHE A 90 -6.87 -13.08 -11.49
CA PHE A 90 -7.87 -13.44 -10.49
C PHE A 90 -7.65 -14.81 -9.83
N GLU A 91 -6.96 -15.73 -10.51
CA GLU A 91 -6.67 -17.07 -10.01
C GLU A 91 -5.32 -17.15 -9.27
N GLN A 92 -4.52 -16.07 -9.32
CA GLN A 92 -3.19 -16.08 -8.73
C GLN A 92 -3.24 -15.78 -7.22
N GLU A 93 -2.23 -16.27 -6.51
CA GLU A 93 -2.06 -16.00 -5.09
C GLU A 93 -1.85 -14.51 -4.82
N GLU A 94 -1.16 -13.81 -5.71
CA GLU A 94 -0.91 -12.39 -5.63
C GLU A 94 -2.19 -11.55 -5.66
N PHE A 95 -3.25 -12.01 -6.32
CA PHE A 95 -4.57 -11.38 -6.26
C PHE A 95 -5.16 -11.48 -4.84
N ARG A 96 -5.13 -12.67 -4.22
CA ARG A 96 -5.60 -12.87 -2.84
C ARG A 96 -4.81 -12.03 -1.86
N GLN A 97 -3.48 -12.00 -2.00
CA GLN A 97 -2.60 -11.19 -1.17
C GLN A 97 -2.91 -9.69 -1.30
N ALA A 98 -3.21 -9.20 -2.52
CA ALA A 98 -3.60 -7.81 -2.74
C ALA A 98 -4.94 -7.47 -2.06
N MET A 99 -5.91 -8.40 -2.11
CA MET A 99 -7.18 -8.28 -1.40
C MET A 99 -6.99 -8.22 0.12
N ASP A 100 -6.20 -9.14 0.69
CA ASP A 100 -5.92 -9.22 2.13
C ASP A 100 -5.12 -8.00 2.62
N PHE A 101 -4.23 -7.47 1.78
CA PHE A 101 -3.48 -6.25 2.07
C PHE A 101 -4.39 -5.04 2.19
N ALA A 102 -5.50 -5.00 1.48
CA ALA A 102 -6.52 -3.95 1.49
C ALA A 102 -5.90 -2.54 1.33
N GLY A 103 -5.33 -2.26 0.14
CA GLY A 103 -4.67 -0.99 -0.16
C GLY A 103 -5.64 0.18 -0.24
N ASP A 104 -5.30 1.30 0.41
CA ASP A 104 -6.03 2.57 0.27
C ASP A 104 -5.90 3.15 -1.14
N ILE A 105 -4.78 2.85 -1.80
CA ILE A 105 -4.47 3.23 -3.18
C ILE A 105 -4.09 1.97 -3.94
N VAL A 106 -4.65 1.78 -5.14
CA VAL A 106 -4.31 0.64 -6.00
C VAL A 106 -3.75 1.14 -7.33
N VAL A 107 -2.56 0.66 -7.68
CA VAL A 107 -1.91 0.86 -8.97
C VAL A 107 -2.05 -0.44 -9.76
N ILE A 108 -2.75 -0.42 -10.89
CA ILE A 108 -2.99 -1.60 -11.73
C ILE A 108 -2.14 -1.51 -13.00
N HIS A 109 -1.29 -2.51 -13.23
CA HIS A 109 -0.48 -2.66 -14.44
C HIS A 109 -0.67 -4.06 -15.03
N LEU A 110 -1.83 -4.29 -15.65
CA LEU A 110 -2.21 -5.51 -16.38
C LEU A 110 -2.63 -5.14 -17.82
N GLY A 111 -2.83 -6.14 -18.66
CA GLY A 111 -3.32 -5.99 -20.02
C GLY A 111 -2.29 -6.32 -21.10
N ILE A 112 -0.97 -6.19 -20.85
CA ILE A 112 0.03 -6.48 -21.89
C ILE A 112 0.07 -7.96 -22.27
N ASN A 113 -0.13 -8.88 -21.32
CA ASN A 113 -0.16 -10.32 -21.62
C ASN A 113 -1.46 -10.75 -22.29
N ASP A 114 -2.47 -9.91 -22.22
CA ASP A 114 -3.77 -10.12 -22.86
C ASP A 114 -3.70 -9.97 -24.37
N THR A 115 -2.69 -9.23 -24.88
CA THR A 115 -2.43 -9.08 -26.31
C THR A 115 -1.88 -10.35 -26.98
N ASP A 116 -1.55 -11.38 -26.20
CA ASP A 116 -1.15 -12.70 -26.73
C ASP A 116 -2.20 -13.23 -27.72
N PRO A 117 -1.81 -13.79 -28.89
CA PRO A 117 -2.74 -14.34 -29.85
C PRO A 117 -3.67 -15.44 -29.33
N ARG A 118 -3.32 -16.07 -28.21
CA ARG A 118 -4.21 -17.06 -27.54
C ARG A 118 -5.39 -16.41 -26.85
N ASN A 119 -5.31 -15.13 -26.54
CA ASN A 119 -6.32 -14.38 -25.77
C ASN A 119 -7.07 -13.37 -26.65
N TRP A 120 -6.36 -12.33 -27.10
CA TRP A 120 -6.96 -11.12 -27.65
C TRP A 120 -7.96 -11.33 -28.79
N PRO A 121 -7.67 -12.10 -29.82
CA PRO A 121 -8.62 -12.27 -30.92
C PRO A 121 -9.95 -12.89 -30.52
N HIS A 122 -9.99 -13.58 -29.36
CA HIS A 122 -11.15 -14.37 -28.91
C HIS A 122 -11.86 -13.74 -27.72
N LEU A 123 -11.15 -12.95 -26.90
CA LEU A 123 -11.62 -12.51 -25.58
C LEU A 123 -11.62 -10.98 -25.43
N GLN A 124 -11.27 -10.23 -26.47
CA GLN A 124 -11.15 -8.77 -26.42
C GLN A 124 -12.42 -8.07 -25.90
N ASP A 125 -13.59 -8.61 -26.20
CA ASP A 125 -14.87 -8.03 -25.80
C ASP A 125 -15.12 -8.16 -24.29
N GLU A 126 -14.43 -9.08 -23.61
CA GLU A 126 -14.51 -9.27 -22.15
C GLU A 126 -13.61 -8.28 -21.38
N PHE A 127 -12.61 -7.68 -22.04
CA PHE A 127 -11.53 -6.94 -21.38
C PHE A 127 -12.01 -5.81 -20.46
N VAL A 128 -12.94 -5.00 -20.91
CA VAL A 128 -13.46 -3.87 -20.12
C VAL A 128 -14.25 -4.37 -18.92
N GLY A 129 -15.08 -5.41 -19.12
CA GLY A 129 -15.86 -6.02 -18.03
C GLY A 129 -14.96 -6.62 -16.95
N ASP A 130 -13.93 -7.35 -17.35
CA ASP A 130 -12.97 -7.93 -16.42
C ASP A 130 -12.12 -6.87 -15.70
N TYR A 131 -11.78 -5.78 -16.39
CA TYR A 131 -11.07 -4.66 -15.76
C TYR A 131 -11.91 -4.01 -14.66
N LEU A 132 -13.19 -3.75 -14.94
CA LEU A 132 -14.13 -3.20 -13.94
C LEU A 132 -14.32 -4.16 -12.77
N ALA A 133 -14.45 -5.47 -13.04
CA ALA A 133 -14.55 -6.48 -11.99
C ALA A 133 -13.30 -6.53 -11.08
N LEU A 134 -12.10 -6.34 -11.66
CA LEU A 134 -10.86 -6.24 -10.87
C LEU A 134 -10.86 -5.01 -9.96
N ILE A 135 -11.23 -3.85 -10.51
CA ILE A 135 -11.33 -2.60 -9.73
C ILE A 135 -12.32 -2.77 -8.57
N ASP A 136 -13.49 -3.34 -8.85
CA ASP A 136 -14.54 -3.52 -7.83
C ASP A 136 -14.08 -4.49 -6.73
N SER A 137 -13.38 -5.56 -7.10
CA SER A 137 -12.82 -6.52 -6.13
C SER A 137 -11.78 -5.89 -5.21
N LEU A 138 -10.96 -4.99 -5.71
CA LEU A 138 -9.88 -4.34 -4.95
C LEU A 138 -10.34 -3.12 -4.13
N ARG A 139 -11.60 -2.70 -4.30
CA ARG A 139 -12.23 -1.61 -3.52
C ARG A 139 -12.93 -2.08 -2.24
N SER A 140 -13.15 -3.38 -2.10
CA SER A 140 -13.95 -3.98 -1.02
C SER A 140 -13.24 -4.02 0.32
#